data_80602c8fd637ef7f35edaba37cba200f
#
_entry.id   80602c8fd637ef7f35edaba37cba200f
#
_cell.length_a   1.000
_cell.length_b   1.000
_cell.length_c   1.000
_cell.angle_alpha   90.00
_cell.angle_beta   90.00
_cell.angle_gamma   90.00
#
_symmetry.space_group_name_H-M   'P 1'
#
loop_
_entity.id
_entity.type
_entity.pdbx_description
1 polymer ?
#
loop_
_entity_poly.entity_id
_entity_poly.type
_entity_poly.pdbx_seq_one_letter_code
_entity_poly.pdbx_strand_id
1 'polypeptide(L)'
;YKLQNIITFSPRIVKSAIQGRLHEKKDIECQDKVNMYRSGRVIAIALSDGAGSYANSAIGAEEITKRITKNFCTNYYKILRRSNSEIKKRIIAEINRTLRLLKKKHSLPKKEFSCTLLFVVSDGNRFIAGHIGDGVIGSFNRNKSDVISEPENFEFSNVTSFITSSNLLK
;
A
#
# COMPACT_ATOMS: atom_id res chain seq x y z
N TYR A 1 5.05 -1.47 44.78
CA TYR A 1 5.11 -1.56 43.34
C TYR A 1 3.74 -1.16 42.77
N LYS A 2 3.63 0.05 42.18
CA LYS A 2 2.43 0.45 41.43
C LYS A 2 2.48 -0.26 40.05
N LEU A 3 1.64 -1.24 39.87
CA LEU A 3 1.32 -1.74 38.52
C LEU A 3 0.68 -0.58 37.75
N GLN A 4 1.43 0.05 36.85
CA GLN A 4 0.85 0.93 35.88
C GLN A 4 -0.02 0.08 34.93
N ASN A 5 -1.29 0.42 34.82
CA ASN A 5 -2.20 -0.17 33.85
C ASN A 5 -1.59 0.06 32.44
N ILE A 6 -1.00 -0.96 31.88
CA ILE A 6 -0.52 -0.94 30.50
C ILE A 6 -1.77 -0.96 29.65
N ILE A 7 -2.18 0.20 29.16
CA ILE A 7 -3.22 0.29 28.14
C ILE A 7 -2.66 -0.40 26.89
N THR A 8 -3.07 -1.62 26.65
CA THR A 8 -2.68 -2.34 25.43
C THR A 8 -3.43 -1.70 24.26
N PHE A 9 -2.70 -1.01 23.37
CA PHE A 9 -3.25 -0.53 22.13
C PHE A 9 -3.67 -1.74 21.28
N SER A 10 -4.97 -1.94 21.12
CA SER A 10 -5.56 -2.97 20.28
C SER A 10 -6.46 -2.32 19.23
N PRO A 11 -5.91 -1.85 18.13
CA PRO A 11 -6.69 -1.19 17.09
C PRO A 11 -7.64 -2.15 16.41
N ARG A 12 -8.84 -1.67 16.14
CA ARG A 12 -9.82 -2.35 15.30
C ARG A 12 -9.51 -2.01 13.84
N ILE A 13 -9.50 -3.03 12.98
CA ILE A 13 -9.27 -2.85 11.54
C ILE A 13 -10.50 -3.35 10.80
N VAL A 14 -10.98 -2.52 9.89
CA VAL A 14 -12.02 -2.89 8.93
C VAL A 14 -11.43 -2.72 7.53
N LYS A 15 -11.60 -3.71 6.68
CA LYS A 15 -11.15 -3.70 5.29
C LYS A 15 -12.26 -4.22 4.40
N SER A 16 -12.40 -3.64 3.21
CA SER A 16 -13.33 -4.12 2.18
C SER A 16 -12.76 -3.82 0.80
N ALA A 17 -12.99 -4.70 -0.14
CA ALA A 17 -12.83 -4.49 -1.56
C ALA A 17 -14.09 -5.03 -2.24
N ILE A 18 -14.71 -4.23 -3.09
CA ILE A 18 -15.97 -4.56 -3.73
C ILE A 18 -15.76 -4.55 -5.25
N GLN A 19 -16.09 -5.67 -5.88
CA GLN A 19 -16.01 -5.79 -7.32
C GLN A 19 -17.02 -4.86 -8.01
N GLY A 20 -16.58 -4.12 -9.03
CA GLY A 20 -17.44 -3.26 -9.81
C GLY A 20 -18.40 -4.06 -10.68
N ARG A 21 -19.67 -3.61 -10.82
CA ARG A 21 -20.72 -4.28 -11.60
C ARG A 21 -20.34 -4.61 -13.05
N LEU A 22 -19.47 -3.80 -13.67
CA LEU A 22 -18.99 -4.05 -15.03
C LEU A 22 -18.02 -5.23 -15.08
N HIS A 23 -17.21 -5.41 -14.04
CA HIS A 23 -16.29 -6.55 -13.89
C HIS A 23 -17.09 -7.85 -13.65
N GLU A 24 -18.10 -7.79 -12.77
CA GLU A 24 -19.02 -8.93 -12.55
C GLU A 24 -19.67 -9.40 -13.86
N LYS A 25 -20.21 -8.45 -14.65
CA LYS A 25 -20.87 -8.78 -15.93
C LYS A 25 -19.92 -9.37 -16.99
N LYS A 26 -18.62 -9.08 -16.88
CA LYS A 26 -17.58 -9.56 -17.81
C LYS A 26 -16.79 -10.74 -17.27
N ASP A 27 -17.15 -11.26 -16.09
CA ASP A 27 -16.42 -12.32 -15.39
C ASP A 27 -14.92 -11.99 -15.19
N ILE A 28 -14.62 -10.70 -14.94
CA ILE A 28 -13.26 -10.21 -14.67
C ILE A 28 -13.06 -10.20 -13.15
N GLU A 29 -12.01 -10.84 -12.65
CA GLU A 29 -11.64 -10.82 -11.22
C GLU A 29 -11.53 -9.39 -10.68
N CYS A 30 -11.94 -9.17 -9.40
CA CYS A 30 -11.70 -7.91 -8.72
C CYS A 30 -10.19 -7.63 -8.65
N GLN A 31 -9.78 -6.52 -9.26
CA GLN A 31 -8.38 -6.11 -9.35
C GLN A 31 -7.92 -5.33 -8.10
N ASP A 32 -8.86 -4.88 -7.27
CA ASP A 32 -8.58 -4.22 -6.01
C ASP A 32 -8.18 -5.23 -4.94
N LYS A 33 -7.07 -4.98 -4.27
CA LYS A 33 -6.57 -5.84 -3.20
C LYS A 33 -6.27 -5.03 -1.94
N VAL A 34 -6.69 -5.57 -0.81
CA VAL A 34 -6.43 -5.00 0.52
C VAL A 34 -5.74 -6.04 1.37
N ASN A 35 -4.60 -5.69 1.94
CA ASN A 35 -3.88 -6.57 2.85
C ASN A 35 -3.56 -5.89 4.19
N MET A 36 -3.43 -6.71 5.22
CA MET A 36 -3.06 -6.32 6.55
C MET A 36 -2.01 -7.28 7.11
N TYR A 37 -1.06 -6.73 7.85
CA TYR A 37 -0.10 -7.53 8.61
C TYR A 37 0.09 -6.94 10.02
N ARG A 38 0.25 -7.80 11.02
CA ARG A 38 0.49 -7.40 12.42
C ARG A 38 1.75 -8.08 12.95
N SER A 39 2.57 -7.32 13.67
CA SER A 39 3.73 -7.82 14.40
C SER A 39 3.81 -7.12 15.77
N GLY A 40 3.39 -7.80 16.81
CA GLY A 40 3.22 -7.21 18.13
C GLY A 40 2.23 -6.04 18.12
N ARG A 41 2.71 -4.85 18.54
CA ARG A 41 1.92 -3.60 18.53
C ARG A 41 1.82 -2.92 17.16
N VAL A 42 2.72 -3.28 16.24
CA VAL A 42 2.77 -2.66 14.92
C VAL A 42 1.75 -3.30 13.99
N ILE A 43 1.02 -2.45 13.26
CA ILE A 43 0.06 -2.86 12.26
C ILE A 43 0.38 -2.16 10.95
N ALA A 44 0.27 -2.89 9.86
CA ALA A 44 0.38 -2.40 8.51
C ALA A 44 -0.89 -2.72 7.73
N ILE A 45 -1.39 -1.74 6.99
CA ILE A 45 -2.50 -1.90 6.05
C ILE A 45 -2.02 -1.37 4.70
N ALA A 46 -2.37 -2.07 3.62
CA ALA A 46 -2.13 -1.61 2.26
C ALA A 46 -3.35 -1.86 1.38
N LEU A 47 -3.58 -0.94 0.47
CA LEU A 47 -4.59 -0.97 -0.58
C LEU A 47 -3.89 -0.81 -1.93
N SER A 48 -4.37 -1.50 -2.94
CA SER A 48 -3.85 -1.41 -4.31
C SER A 48 -4.97 -1.69 -5.29
N ASP A 49 -5.12 -0.80 -6.26
CA ASP A 49 -6.00 -0.93 -7.42
C ASP A 49 -5.17 -1.40 -8.62
N GLY A 50 -5.58 -2.51 -9.22
CA GLY A 50 -4.92 -3.06 -10.40
C GLY A 50 -5.34 -2.33 -11.67
N ALA A 51 -4.37 -1.90 -12.47
CA ALA A 51 -4.64 -1.19 -13.72
C ALA A 51 -5.48 -2.05 -14.68
N GLY A 52 -6.70 -1.63 -14.97
CA GLY A 52 -7.68 -2.36 -15.78
C GLY A 52 -7.23 -2.73 -17.19
N SER A 53 -6.19 -2.08 -17.70
CA SER A 53 -5.58 -2.37 -19.01
C SER A 53 -4.70 -3.63 -19.03
N TYR A 54 -4.41 -4.23 -17.88
CA TYR A 54 -3.51 -5.38 -17.76
C TYR A 54 -4.17 -6.55 -17.05
N ALA A 55 -4.19 -7.70 -17.72
CA ALA A 55 -4.85 -8.90 -17.22
C ALA A 55 -4.27 -9.46 -15.90
N ASN A 56 -3.01 -9.17 -15.60
CA ASN A 56 -2.32 -9.66 -14.41
C ASN A 56 -2.14 -8.59 -13.32
N SER A 57 -2.82 -7.46 -13.42
CA SER A 57 -2.74 -6.36 -12.46
C SER A 57 -3.24 -6.77 -11.06
N ALA A 58 -4.27 -7.61 -10.96
CA ALA A 58 -4.73 -8.20 -9.69
C ALA A 58 -3.62 -8.97 -8.95
N ILE A 59 -2.80 -9.72 -9.69
CA ILE A 59 -1.64 -10.44 -9.12
C ILE A 59 -0.59 -9.44 -8.60
N GLY A 60 -0.36 -8.36 -9.36
CA GLY A 60 0.54 -7.27 -8.94
C GLY A 60 0.07 -6.62 -7.66
N ALA A 61 -1.21 -6.23 -7.59
CA ALA A 61 -1.86 -5.62 -6.44
C ALA A 61 -1.81 -6.53 -5.20
N GLU A 62 -2.09 -7.82 -5.36
CA GLU A 62 -2.04 -8.78 -4.27
C GLU A 62 -0.63 -8.96 -3.71
N GLU A 63 0.35 -9.17 -4.57
CA GLU A 63 1.72 -9.45 -4.14
C GLU A 63 2.39 -8.21 -3.51
N ILE A 64 2.19 -7.00 -4.08
CA ILE A 64 2.78 -5.80 -3.51
C ILE A 64 2.18 -5.46 -2.15
N THR A 65 0.86 -5.56 -1.97
CA THR A 65 0.22 -5.30 -0.68
C THR A 65 0.67 -6.27 0.40
N LYS A 66 0.82 -7.57 0.10
CA LYS A 66 1.34 -8.58 1.02
C LYS A 66 2.78 -8.29 1.42
N ARG A 67 3.65 -7.96 0.47
CA ARG A 67 5.07 -7.75 0.72
C ARG A 67 5.35 -6.47 1.46
N ILE A 68 4.72 -5.37 1.06
CA ILE A 68 4.94 -4.08 1.70
C ILE A 68 4.48 -4.11 3.16
N THR A 69 3.28 -4.64 3.42
CA THR A 69 2.75 -4.74 4.79
C THR A 69 3.63 -5.61 5.67
N LYS A 70 4.04 -6.79 5.22
CA LYS A 70 4.92 -7.69 5.97
C LYS A 70 6.29 -7.06 6.24
N ASN A 71 6.96 -6.53 5.20
CA ASN A 71 8.31 -5.97 5.33
C ASN A 71 8.33 -4.76 6.26
N PHE A 72 7.43 -3.81 6.04
CA PHE A 72 7.39 -2.57 6.79
C PHE A 72 6.92 -2.77 8.24
N CYS A 73 5.97 -3.65 8.47
CA CYS A 73 5.52 -4.00 9.82
C CYS A 73 6.63 -4.70 10.63
N THR A 74 7.27 -5.71 10.06
CA THR A 74 8.34 -6.47 10.73
C THR A 74 9.57 -5.61 11.03
N ASN A 75 9.89 -4.65 10.16
CA ASN A 75 11.07 -3.79 10.30
C ASN A 75 10.74 -2.37 10.78
N TYR A 76 9.53 -2.12 11.29
CA TYR A 76 8.98 -0.81 11.57
C TYR A 76 9.93 0.10 12.35
N TYR A 77 10.38 -0.30 13.53
CA TYR A 77 11.25 0.51 14.39
C TYR A 77 12.62 0.81 13.78
N LYS A 78 13.12 -0.09 12.93
CA LYS A 78 14.36 0.12 12.19
C LYS A 78 14.17 1.14 11.05
N ILE A 79 13.03 1.08 10.37
CA ILE A 79 12.70 1.99 9.26
C ILE A 79 12.38 3.38 9.81
N LEU A 80 11.65 3.48 10.90
CA LEU A 80 11.24 4.73 11.52
C LEU A 80 12.40 5.64 11.97
N ARG A 81 13.59 5.08 12.15
CA ARG A 81 14.83 5.81 12.47
C ARG A 81 15.55 6.39 11.24
N ARG A 82 15.03 6.14 10.05
CA ARG A 82 15.62 6.57 8.79
C ARG A 82 15.05 7.91 8.33
N SER A 83 15.80 8.61 7.50
CA SER A 83 15.30 9.80 6.81
C SER A 83 14.19 9.45 5.82
N ASN A 84 13.35 10.43 5.47
CA ASN A 84 12.30 10.23 4.47
C ASN A 84 12.86 9.75 3.12
N SER A 85 14.03 10.24 2.71
CA SER A 85 14.72 9.79 1.49
C SER A 85 15.10 8.31 1.56
N GLU A 86 15.62 7.84 2.69
CA GLU A 86 15.95 6.43 2.87
C GLU A 86 14.70 5.54 2.91
N ILE A 87 13.61 6.04 3.52
CA ILE A 87 12.30 5.35 3.53
C ILE A 87 11.77 5.23 2.10
N LYS A 88 11.78 6.33 1.32
CA LYS A 88 11.40 6.33 -0.10
C LYS A 88 12.20 5.30 -0.90
N LYS A 89 13.53 5.30 -0.78
CA LYS A 89 14.41 4.32 -1.44
C LYS A 89 14.05 2.88 -1.06
N ARG A 90 13.70 2.63 0.20
CA ARG A 90 13.31 1.30 0.68
C ARG A 90 11.97 0.84 0.10
N ILE A 91 10.98 1.73 -0.01
CA ILE A 91 9.70 1.45 -0.67
C ILE A 91 9.96 1.01 -2.12
N ILE A 92 10.72 1.81 -2.86
CA ILE A 92 11.05 1.53 -4.27
C ILE A 92 11.86 0.23 -4.42
N ALA A 93 12.78 -0.04 -3.51
CA ALA A 93 13.53 -1.30 -3.51
C ALA A 93 12.61 -2.53 -3.34
N GLU A 94 11.60 -2.46 -2.45
CA GLU A 94 10.63 -3.54 -2.27
C GLU A 94 9.70 -3.68 -3.48
N ILE A 95 9.25 -2.59 -4.08
CA ILE A 95 8.48 -2.59 -5.34
C ILE A 95 9.28 -3.29 -6.44
N ASN A 96 10.51 -2.85 -6.67
CA ASN A 96 11.37 -3.42 -7.71
C ASN A 96 11.67 -4.90 -7.47
N ARG A 97 11.86 -5.30 -6.21
CA ARG A 97 12.03 -6.70 -5.83
C ARG A 97 10.78 -7.52 -6.17
N THR A 98 9.60 -7.01 -5.80
CA THR A 98 8.31 -7.66 -6.08
C THR A 98 8.12 -7.85 -7.57
N LEU A 99 8.28 -6.79 -8.37
CA LEU A 99 8.12 -6.85 -9.82
C LEU A 99 9.13 -7.79 -10.51
N ARG A 100 10.36 -7.89 -10.00
CA ARG A 100 11.36 -8.86 -10.51
C ARG A 100 10.93 -10.31 -10.25
N LEU A 101 10.41 -10.57 -9.05
CA LEU A 101 9.94 -11.92 -8.67
C LEU A 101 8.71 -12.32 -9.50
N LEU A 102 7.75 -11.42 -9.68
CA LEU A 102 6.58 -11.65 -10.51
C LEU A 102 6.97 -11.88 -11.98
N LYS A 103 7.85 -11.04 -12.54
CA LYS A 103 8.39 -11.25 -13.89
C LYS A 103 8.98 -12.64 -14.06
N LYS A 104 9.80 -13.10 -13.08
CA LYS A 104 10.43 -14.42 -13.13
C LYS A 104 9.41 -15.56 -12.99
N LYS A 105 8.46 -15.41 -12.06
CA LYS A 105 7.47 -16.44 -11.75
C LYS A 105 6.49 -16.69 -12.89
N HIS A 106 6.04 -15.61 -13.54
CA HIS A 106 4.99 -15.68 -14.56
C HIS A 106 5.52 -15.58 -16.00
N SER A 107 6.83 -15.33 -16.18
CA SER A 107 7.47 -15.11 -17.50
C SER A 107 6.83 -13.96 -18.29
N LEU A 108 6.29 -12.93 -17.60
CA LEU A 108 5.60 -11.78 -18.16
C LEU A 108 6.38 -10.49 -17.92
N PRO A 109 6.24 -9.47 -18.78
CA PRO A 109 6.85 -8.16 -18.56
C PRO A 109 6.27 -7.49 -17.30
N LYS A 110 7.08 -6.64 -16.63
CA LYS A 110 6.67 -5.98 -15.38
C LYS A 110 5.38 -5.16 -15.50
N LYS A 111 5.12 -4.57 -16.67
CA LYS A 111 3.93 -3.75 -16.93
C LYS A 111 2.62 -4.50 -16.73
N GLU A 112 2.62 -5.82 -16.91
CA GLU A 112 1.44 -6.67 -16.68
C GLU A 112 0.96 -6.66 -15.24
N PHE A 113 1.83 -6.28 -14.30
CA PHE A 113 1.55 -6.21 -12.87
C PHE A 113 1.34 -4.78 -12.38
N SER A 114 0.97 -3.86 -13.29
CA SER A 114 0.74 -2.45 -12.96
C SER A 114 -0.44 -2.28 -12.01
N CYS A 115 -0.20 -1.59 -10.91
CA CYS A 115 -1.21 -1.26 -9.91
C CYS A 115 -0.79 -0.04 -9.10
N THR A 116 -1.72 0.56 -8.39
CA THR A 116 -1.46 1.61 -7.39
C THR A 116 -0.90 1.00 -6.11
N LEU A 117 -0.48 1.84 -5.16
CA LEU A 117 -0.09 1.39 -3.83
C LEU A 117 -0.30 2.49 -2.79
N LEU A 118 -1.21 2.24 -1.85
CA LEU A 118 -1.35 3.03 -0.64
C LEU A 118 -1.08 2.14 0.55
N PHE A 119 -0.29 2.61 1.52
CA PHE A 119 -0.12 1.86 2.75
C PHE A 119 0.16 2.77 3.96
N VAL A 120 -0.22 2.29 5.13
CA VAL A 120 0.10 2.89 6.42
C VAL A 120 0.60 1.79 7.35
N VAL A 121 1.68 2.10 8.07
CA VAL A 121 2.22 1.25 9.15
C VAL A 121 2.34 2.06 10.41
N SER A 122 1.80 1.58 11.52
CA SER A 122 1.76 2.32 12.79
C SER A 122 1.88 1.41 14.00
N ASP A 123 2.46 1.96 15.08
CA ASP A 123 2.46 1.38 16.42
C ASP A 123 1.41 2.04 17.36
N GLY A 124 0.59 2.94 16.79
CA GLY A 124 -0.42 3.73 17.48
C GLY A 124 0.06 5.13 17.92
N ASN A 125 1.36 5.38 17.96
CA ASN A 125 1.92 6.68 18.31
C ASN A 125 2.50 7.41 17.10
N ARG A 126 3.14 6.67 16.21
CA ARG A 126 3.77 7.18 14.98
C ARG A 126 3.39 6.29 13.82
N PHE A 127 3.50 6.85 12.61
CA PHE A 127 3.20 6.08 11.40
C PHE A 127 4.20 6.37 10.27
N ILE A 128 4.24 5.46 9.33
CA ILE A 128 4.89 5.59 8.03
C ILE A 128 3.79 5.39 7.00
N ALA A 129 3.63 6.32 6.08
CA ALA A 129 2.70 6.21 4.96
C ALA A 129 3.46 6.22 3.64
N GLY A 130 2.93 5.52 2.66
CA GLY A 130 3.41 5.57 1.27
C GLY A 130 2.23 5.57 0.31
N HIS A 131 2.34 6.38 -0.75
CA HIS A 131 1.29 6.60 -1.73
C HIS A 131 1.86 6.61 -3.14
N ILE A 132 1.28 5.80 -4.02
CA ILE A 132 1.49 5.77 -5.47
C ILE A 132 0.13 5.53 -6.09
N GLY A 133 -0.39 6.50 -6.85
CA GLY A 133 -1.67 6.41 -7.53
C GLY A 133 -2.64 7.52 -7.19
N ASP A 134 -3.92 7.28 -7.40
CA ASP A 134 -5.00 8.26 -7.33
C ASP A 134 -5.91 8.10 -6.09
N GLY A 135 -5.55 7.24 -5.15
CA GLY A 135 -6.27 7.09 -3.89
C GLY A 135 -5.98 8.22 -2.89
N VAL A 136 -6.50 8.10 -1.67
CA VAL A 136 -6.32 9.07 -0.58
C VAL A 136 -6.01 8.36 0.72
N ILE A 137 -5.07 8.91 1.51
CA ILE A 137 -4.84 8.49 2.89
C ILE A 137 -5.25 9.65 3.79
N GLY A 138 -6.23 9.41 4.64
CA GLY A 138 -6.73 10.39 5.61
C GLY A 138 -6.62 9.91 7.04
N SER A 139 -6.70 10.85 7.98
CA SER A 139 -6.88 10.59 9.41
C SER A 139 -8.08 11.33 9.95
N PHE A 140 -8.74 10.72 10.92
CA PHE A 140 -9.86 11.33 11.61
C PHE A 140 -9.65 11.20 13.13
N ASN A 141 -9.74 12.32 13.83
CA ASN A 141 -9.68 12.36 15.28
C ASN A 141 -10.81 13.22 15.83
N ARG A 142 -11.80 12.58 16.44
CA ARG A 142 -13.01 13.19 17.02
C ARG A 142 -13.71 14.14 16.04
N ASN A 143 -13.32 15.42 16.02
CA ASN A 143 -13.98 16.46 15.21
C ASN A 143 -13.08 17.01 14.10
N LYS A 144 -11.90 16.43 13.87
CA LYS A 144 -10.95 16.90 12.87
C LYS A 144 -10.58 15.77 11.92
N SER A 145 -10.74 16.03 10.62
CA SER A 145 -10.23 15.20 9.55
C SER A 145 -9.04 15.90 8.92
N ASP A 146 -7.96 15.14 8.73
CA ASP A 146 -6.76 15.63 8.04
C ASP A 146 -6.45 14.66 6.89
N VAL A 147 -6.07 15.20 5.75
CA VAL A 147 -5.54 14.42 4.62
C VAL A 147 -4.03 14.24 4.84
N ILE A 148 -3.59 12.98 4.89
CA ILE A 148 -2.18 12.63 5.05
C ILE A 148 -1.47 12.62 3.70
N SER A 149 -2.14 12.11 2.67
CA SER A 149 -1.62 12.06 1.31
C SER A 149 -2.76 12.09 0.30
N GLU A 150 -2.64 12.97 -0.68
CA GLU A 150 -3.55 13.14 -1.81
C GLU A 150 -2.91 12.62 -3.10
N PRO A 151 -3.72 12.34 -4.14
CA PRO A 151 -3.21 12.05 -5.47
C PRO A 151 -2.28 13.15 -5.98
N GLU A 152 -1.23 12.78 -6.69
CA GLU A 152 -0.44 13.77 -7.43
C GLU A 152 -1.33 14.36 -8.53
N ASN A 153 -1.62 15.66 -8.44
CA ASN A 153 -2.32 16.41 -9.49
C ASN A 153 -1.37 16.58 -10.68
N PHE A 154 -1.45 15.68 -11.66
CA PHE A 154 -0.87 15.92 -12.98
C PHE A 154 -1.78 16.91 -13.73
N GLU A 155 -1.18 17.75 -14.59
CA GLU A 155 -1.90 18.73 -15.46
C GLU A 155 -3.01 18.08 -16.33
N PHE A 156 -2.99 16.76 -16.47
CA PHE A 156 -4.02 15.95 -17.15
C PHE A 156 -4.65 14.99 -16.16
N SER A 157 -5.92 15.17 -15.89
CA SER A 157 -6.74 14.44 -14.89
C SER A 157 -6.86 12.91 -15.09
N ASN A 158 -6.27 12.35 -16.14
CA ASN A 158 -6.40 10.94 -16.53
C ASN A 158 -5.10 10.14 -16.42
N VAL A 159 -4.05 10.68 -15.79
CA VAL A 159 -2.75 9.98 -15.66
C VAL A 159 -2.55 9.52 -14.24
N THR A 160 -2.76 8.22 -13.98
CA THR A 160 -2.47 7.58 -12.71
C THR A 160 -1.05 7.02 -12.68
N SER A 161 -0.29 7.30 -11.61
CA SER A 161 1.00 6.66 -11.37
C SER A 161 0.82 5.24 -10.85
N PHE A 162 1.56 4.30 -11.42
CA PHE A 162 1.59 2.89 -11.00
C PHE A 162 2.96 2.50 -10.45
N ILE A 163 3.02 1.40 -9.70
CA ILE A 163 4.29 0.85 -9.19
C ILE A 163 5.29 0.50 -10.30
N THR A 164 4.85 0.43 -11.54
CA THR A 164 5.66 0.18 -12.75
C THR A 164 6.13 1.44 -13.46
N SER A 165 5.70 2.63 -13.02
CA SER A 165 6.06 3.91 -13.62
C SER A 165 7.56 4.21 -13.47
N SER A 166 8.16 4.81 -14.51
CA SER A 166 9.61 5.10 -14.55
C SER A 166 10.03 6.29 -13.66
N ASN A 167 9.07 7.10 -13.23
CA ASN A 167 9.30 8.36 -12.50
C ASN A 167 9.15 8.24 -10.97
N LEU A 168 9.01 7.04 -10.41
CA LEU A 168 8.84 6.83 -8.95
C LEU A 168 10.01 7.38 -8.10
N LEU A 169 11.16 7.69 -8.71
CA LEU A 169 12.33 8.25 -8.03
C LEU A 169 12.39 9.79 -8.08
N LYS A 170 11.58 10.42 -8.91
CA LYS A 170 11.49 11.87 -8.98
C LYS A 170 10.53 12.36 -7.91
#